data_2c126dad0c79bae23422481e6bf1a83e
#
_entry.id   2c126dad0c79bae23422481e6bf1a83e
#
_cell.length_a   1.000
_cell.length_b   1.000
_cell.length_c   1.000
_cell.angle_alpha   90.00
_cell.angle_beta   90.00
_cell.angle_gamma   90.00
#
_symmetry.space_group_name_H-M   'P 1'
#
loop_
_entity.id
_entity.type
_entity.pdbx_description
1 polymer ?
#
loop_
_entity_poly.entity_id
_entity_poly.type
_entity_poly.pdbx_seq_one_letter_code
_entity_poly.pdbx_strand_id
1 'polypeptide(L)'
;MKFEPLLKYQNGELVCINDNKVLPTENICVYELDDFLNSEHPFDDYSVVGVKVPVKSVEISDGNYNEEILAKFRDCLKNIENGKSFVFVIPVVEKSFETSEDADSVISAMKHTARRIKDCQAVVGFEIPVQFLEKDKSSALDENSWTMWFVSEMSAKHQHYLYFAEKTWSDENAMLAKVS
;
A
#
# COMPACT_ATOMS: atom_id res chain seq x y z
N MET A 1 -15.05 13.66 -4.77
CA MET A 1 -14.13 13.60 -5.91
C MET A 1 -13.78 12.14 -6.09
N LYS A 2 -13.94 11.58 -7.27
CA LYS A 2 -13.57 10.18 -7.56
C LYS A 2 -12.15 10.21 -8.10
N PHE A 3 -11.23 9.48 -7.46
CA PHE A 3 -9.87 9.35 -7.95
C PHE A 3 -9.82 8.20 -8.94
N GLU A 4 -9.14 8.43 -10.06
CA GLU A 4 -8.91 7.40 -11.06
C GLU A 4 -7.57 6.71 -10.82
N PRO A 5 -7.46 5.41 -11.11
CA PRO A 5 -6.19 4.71 -10.97
C PRO A 5 -5.16 5.26 -11.95
N LEU A 6 -3.91 5.44 -11.50
CA LEU A 6 -2.80 5.86 -12.35
C LEU A 6 -2.04 4.70 -12.95
N LEU A 7 -2.08 3.55 -12.30
CA LEU A 7 -1.40 2.33 -12.72
C LEU A 7 -2.39 1.20 -12.94
N LYS A 8 -1.99 0.29 -13.81
CA LYS A 8 -2.64 -1.02 -14.00
C LYS A 8 -1.58 -2.12 -14.05
N TYR A 9 -1.97 -3.32 -13.65
CA TYR A 9 -1.17 -4.50 -13.87
C TYR A 9 -1.70 -5.23 -15.11
N GLN A 10 -0.83 -5.48 -16.07
CA GLN A 10 -1.22 -6.11 -17.34
C GLN A 10 -0.07 -6.96 -17.88
N ASN A 11 -0.35 -8.20 -18.22
CA ASN A 11 0.62 -9.17 -18.80
C ASN A 11 1.89 -9.38 -17.95
N GLY A 12 1.75 -9.35 -16.62
CA GLY A 12 2.91 -9.49 -15.73
C GLY A 12 3.67 -8.19 -15.44
N GLU A 13 3.23 -7.07 -15.99
CA GLU A 13 3.91 -5.78 -15.89
C GLU A 13 3.03 -4.72 -15.21
N LEU A 14 3.67 -3.82 -14.49
CA LEU A 14 3.05 -2.62 -13.96
C LEU A 14 3.15 -1.50 -15.01
N VAL A 15 2.01 -0.95 -15.39
CA VAL A 15 1.92 -0.03 -16.53
C VAL A 15 1.24 1.28 -16.11
N CYS A 16 1.85 2.41 -16.43
CA CYS A 16 1.23 3.72 -16.27
C CYS A 16 0.06 3.87 -17.27
N ILE A 17 -1.12 4.23 -16.77
CA ILE A 17 -2.34 4.30 -17.60
C ILE A 17 -2.28 5.46 -18.60
N ASN A 18 -1.64 6.56 -18.21
CA ASN A 18 -1.67 7.79 -19.00
C ASN A 18 -0.85 7.71 -20.30
N ASP A 19 0.26 6.99 -20.27
CA ASP A 19 1.22 6.94 -21.39
C ASP A 19 1.62 5.51 -21.81
N ASN A 20 1.03 4.51 -21.17
CA ASN A 20 1.32 3.07 -21.35
C ASN A 20 2.79 2.69 -21.10
N LYS A 21 3.52 3.47 -20.32
CA LYS A 21 4.89 3.15 -19.95
C LYS A 21 4.93 2.02 -18.94
N VAL A 22 5.75 1.03 -19.23
CA VAL A 22 6.06 -0.06 -18.29
C VAL A 22 6.99 0.49 -17.21
N LEU A 23 6.64 0.23 -15.96
CA LEU A 23 7.41 0.67 -14.79
C LEU A 23 8.35 -0.44 -14.34
N PRO A 24 9.58 -0.09 -13.93
CA PRO A 24 10.50 -1.07 -13.36
C PRO A 24 9.94 -1.59 -12.04
N THR A 25 9.85 -2.90 -11.93
CA THR A 25 9.48 -3.59 -10.69
C THR A 25 10.66 -4.31 -10.05
N GLU A 26 11.80 -4.32 -10.73
CA GLU A 26 13.06 -4.83 -10.19
C GLU A 26 13.76 -3.74 -9.38
N ASN A 27 14.26 -4.11 -8.19
CA ASN A 27 14.99 -3.22 -7.30
C ASN A 27 14.23 -1.97 -6.86
N ILE A 28 12.96 -2.13 -6.51
CA ILE A 28 12.17 -1.05 -5.92
C ILE A 28 12.85 -0.55 -4.66
N CYS A 29 13.05 0.77 -4.59
CA CYS A 29 13.57 1.39 -3.39
C CYS A 29 12.51 1.38 -2.29
N VAL A 30 12.88 0.90 -1.12
CA VAL A 30 11.99 0.84 0.04
C VAL A 30 12.57 1.70 1.16
N TYR A 31 11.75 2.59 1.69
CA TYR A 31 12.10 3.47 2.80
C TYR A 31 11.37 3.06 4.08
N GLU A 32 12.05 3.15 5.21
CA GLU A 32 11.37 3.19 6.50
C GLU A 32 10.62 4.54 6.63
N LEU A 33 9.50 4.56 7.36
CA LEU A 33 8.68 5.77 7.48
C LEU A 33 9.48 6.98 7.98
N ASP A 34 10.28 6.80 9.02
CA ASP A 34 11.07 7.89 9.62
C ASP A 34 12.09 8.45 8.63
N ASP A 35 12.76 7.61 7.85
CA ASP A 35 13.67 8.04 6.80
C ASP A 35 12.93 8.81 5.71
N PHE A 36 11.76 8.32 5.32
CA PHE A 36 10.91 8.98 4.34
C PHE A 36 10.42 10.36 4.81
N LEU A 37 10.10 10.52 6.08
CA LEU A 37 9.62 11.78 6.63
C LEU A 37 10.72 12.85 6.81
N ASN A 38 11.99 12.43 6.93
CA ASN A 38 13.10 13.32 7.29
C ASN A 38 14.09 13.57 6.14
N SER A 39 13.87 13.02 4.96
CA SER A 39 14.78 13.16 3.82
C SER A 39 14.13 13.93 2.68
N GLU A 40 14.95 14.59 1.87
CA GLU A 40 14.53 15.07 0.56
C GLU A 40 14.57 13.88 -0.41
N HIS A 41 13.50 13.69 -1.15
CA HIS A 41 13.36 12.57 -2.08
C HIS A 41 13.28 13.06 -3.52
N PRO A 42 14.41 13.33 -4.18
CA PRO A 42 14.42 13.49 -5.62
C PRO A 42 14.20 12.10 -6.24
N PHE A 43 13.00 11.83 -6.69
CA PHE A 43 12.72 10.61 -7.44
C PHE A 43 12.86 10.88 -8.93
N ASP A 44 13.51 9.95 -9.62
CA ASP A 44 13.54 9.93 -11.07
C ASP A 44 12.13 9.71 -11.63
N ASP A 45 11.89 10.20 -12.84
CA ASP A 45 10.64 9.95 -13.55
C ASP A 45 10.39 8.44 -13.67
N TYR A 46 9.17 8.02 -13.37
CA TYR A 46 8.72 6.63 -13.38
C TYR A 46 9.33 5.73 -12.29
N SER A 47 9.82 6.35 -11.22
CA SER A 47 10.21 5.61 -10.03
C SER A 47 8.99 5.02 -9.32
N VAL A 48 9.14 3.78 -8.87
CA VAL A 48 8.20 3.13 -7.96
C VAL A 48 8.92 2.90 -6.64
N VAL A 49 8.37 3.40 -5.55
CA VAL A 49 8.97 3.30 -4.23
C VAL A 49 7.99 2.74 -3.21
N GLY A 50 8.49 1.92 -2.30
CA GLY A 50 7.76 1.44 -1.14
C GLY A 50 8.06 2.28 0.09
N VAL A 51 7.04 2.56 0.91
CA VAL A 51 7.23 3.17 2.24
C VAL A 51 6.66 2.24 3.28
N LYS A 52 7.51 1.74 4.15
CA LYS A 52 7.13 0.91 5.28
C LYS A 52 6.49 1.76 6.37
N VAL A 53 5.22 1.48 6.64
CA VAL A 53 4.45 2.20 7.65
C VAL A 53 4.11 1.25 8.80
N PRO A 54 4.80 1.37 9.94
CA PRO A 54 4.50 0.57 11.11
C PRO A 54 3.08 0.86 11.62
N VAL A 55 2.29 -0.17 11.83
CA VAL A 55 0.90 -0.02 12.31
C VAL A 55 0.88 0.74 13.64
N LYS A 56 1.80 0.44 14.54
CA LYS A 56 1.93 1.15 15.84
C LYS A 56 2.29 2.64 15.73
N SER A 57 2.91 3.06 14.62
CA SER A 57 3.20 4.48 14.39
C SER A 57 1.95 5.24 13.97
N VAL A 58 0.99 4.55 13.36
CA VAL A 58 -0.29 5.09 12.92
C VAL A 58 -1.35 5.00 14.03
N GLU A 59 -1.46 3.85 14.68
CA GLU A 59 -2.44 3.62 15.74
C GLU A 59 -1.72 3.54 17.09
N ILE A 60 -1.89 4.60 17.89
CA ILE A 60 -1.26 4.74 19.22
C ILE A 60 -1.94 3.80 20.22
N SER A 61 -3.26 3.68 20.13
CA SER A 61 -4.11 2.77 20.90
C SER A 61 -5.38 2.54 20.13
N ASP A 62 -6.15 1.55 20.51
CA ASP A 62 -7.39 1.15 19.82
C ASP A 62 -8.27 2.35 19.43
N GLY A 63 -8.43 2.54 18.12
CA GLY A 63 -9.18 3.65 17.51
C GLY A 63 -8.57 5.05 17.69
N ASN A 64 -7.38 5.19 18.27
CA ASN A 64 -6.68 6.45 18.47
C ASN A 64 -5.47 6.56 17.53
N TYR A 65 -5.57 7.40 16.52
CA TYR A 65 -4.59 7.51 15.45
C TYR A 65 -3.63 8.69 15.62
N ASN A 66 -2.39 8.51 15.19
CA ASN A 66 -1.35 9.53 15.21
C ASN A 66 -1.53 10.49 14.01
N GLU A 67 -2.40 11.46 14.20
CA GLU A 67 -2.72 12.45 13.16
C GLU A 67 -1.52 13.32 12.77
N GLU A 68 -0.55 13.53 13.67
CA GLU A 68 0.65 14.32 13.38
C GLU A 68 1.55 13.58 12.38
N ILE A 69 1.82 12.30 12.60
CA ILE A 69 2.60 11.48 11.66
C ILE A 69 1.89 11.37 10.31
N LEU A 70 0.58 11.16 10.31
CA LEU A 70 -0.20 11.06 9.08
C LEU A 70 -0.23 12.36 8.29
N ALA A 71 -0.26 13.51 8.97
CA ALA A 71 -0.17 14.81 8.33
C ALA A 71 1.22 15.02 7.70
N LYS A 72 2.30 14.73 8.43
CA LYS A 72 3.67 14.79 7.88
C LYS A 72 3.85 13.87 6.68
N PHE A 73 3.35 12.64 6.78
CA PHE A 73 3.41 11.67 5.68
C PHE A 73 2.68 12.18 4.44
N ARG A 74 1.48 12.71 4.62
CA ARG A 74 0.72 13.34 3.54
C ARG A 74 1.48 14.50 2.90
N ASP A 75 2.08 15.38 3.70
CA ASP A 75 2.83 16.53 3.19
C ASP A 75 4.08 16.08 2.39
N CYS A 76 4.82 15.08 2.85
CA CYS A 76 5.91 14.47 2.08
C CYS A 76 5.43 13.89 0.75
N LEU A 77 4.32 13.16 0.74
CA LEU A 77 3.72 12.61 -0.47
C LEU A 77 3.28 13.71 -1.45
N LYS A 78 2.75 14.83 -0.95
CA LYS A 78 2.39 15.99 -1.76
C LYS A 78 3.60 16.65 -2.41
N ASN A 79 4.73 16.71 -1.73
CA ASN A 79 5.95 17.31 -2.25
C ASN A 79 6.56 16.54 -3.43
N ILE A 80 6.28 15.24 -3.55
CA ILE A 80 6.78 14.40 -4.63
C ILE A 80 5.77 14.20 -5.78
N GLU A 81 4.61 14.84 -5.73
CA GLU A 81 3.60 14.74 -6.78
C GLU A 81 4.07 15.41 -8.07
N ASN A 82 4.51 14.59 -9.02
CA ASN A 82 4.93 15.04 -10.36
C ASN A 82 4.16 14.32 -11.49
N GLY A 83 3.24 13.41 -11.12
CA GLY A 83 2.48 12.57 -12.06
C GLY A 83 3.27 11.41 -12.67
N LYS A 84 4.53 11.21 -12.24
CA LYS A 84 5.43 10.19 -12.77
C LYS A 84 6.17 9.39 -11.69
N SER A 85 6.12 9.82 -10.44
CA SER A 85 6.66 9.06 -9.31
C SER A 85 5.51 8.42 -8.55
N PHE A 86 5.67 7.15 -8.19
CA PHE A 86 4.62 6.33 -7.64
C PHE A 86 5.05 5.71 -6.31
N VAL A 87 4.18 5.83 -5.32
CA VAL A 87 4.43 5.32 -3.97
C VAL A 87 3.39 4.27 -3.63
N PHE A 88 3.82 3.16 -3.06
CA PHE A 88 2.94 2.24 -2.37
C PHE A 88 3.30 2.11 -0.90
N VAL A 89 2.28 1.90 -0.08
CA VAL A 89 2.41 1.78 1.36
C VAL A 89 2.60 0.31 1.72
N ILE A 90 3.61 0.01 2.52
CA ILE A 90 3.90 -1.32 3.04
C ILE A 90 3.53 -1.34 4.52
N PRO A 91 2.41 -1.95 4.91
CA PRO A 91 2.06 -2.09 6.31
C PRO A 91 3.07 -2.98 7.04
N VAL A 92 3.66 -2.47 8.12
CA VAL A 92 4.55 -3.27 8.98
C VAL A 92 3.85 -3.60 10.27
N VAL A 93 3.66 -4.89 10.51
CA VAL A 93 3.01 -5.43 11.70
C VAL A 93 4.07 -6.05 12.59
N GLU A 94 4.25 -5.50 13.79
CA GLU A 94 5.32 -5.90 14.71
C GLU A 94 4.87 -6.93 15.75
N LYS A 95 3.57 -7.26 15.78
CA LYS A 95 3.02 -8.26 16.70
C LYS A 95 2.80 -9.59 16.00
N SER A 96 2.85 -10.67 16.75
CA SER A 96 2.32 -11.96 16.29
C SER A 96 0.81 -11.81 16.02
N PHE A 97 0.40 -12.34 14.90
CA PHE A 97 -0.98 -12.27 14.39
C PHE A 97 -1.67 -13.58 14.71
N GLU A 98 -2.60 -13.59 15.62
CA GLU A 98 -3.28 -14.82 16.02
C GLU A 98 -4.80 -14.72 15.91
N THR A 99 -5.36 -13.54 16.10
CA THR A 99 -6.80 -13.33 16.20
C THR A 99 -7.38 -12.46 15.10
N SER A 100 -8.69 -12.52 14.89
CA SER A 100 -9.41 -11.61 13.98
C SER A 100 -9.39 -10.17 14.47
N GLU A 101 -9.29 -9.94 15.77
CA GLU A 101 -9.16 -8.61 16.36
C GLU A 101 -7.82 -7.97 15.98
N ASP A 102 -6.72 -8.76 15.93
CA ASP A 102 -5.43 -8.27 15.45
C ASP A 102 -5.53 -7.85 13.98
N ALA A 103 -6.22 -8.66 13.16
CA ALA A 103 -6.43 -8.34 11.75
C ALA A 103 -7.27 -7.07 11.57
N ASP A 104 -8.35 -6.92 12.34
CA ASP A 104 -9.22 -5.74 12.29
C ASP A 104 -8.48 -4.46 12.66
N SER A 105 -7.62 -4.51 13.68
CA SER A 105 -6.77 -3.38 14.08
C SER A 105 -5.88 -2.92 12.92
N VAL A 106 -5.20 -3.84 12.22
CA VAL A 106 -4.36 -3.48 11.06
C VAL A 106 -5.18 -2.94 9.90
N ILE A 107 -6.29 -3.57 9.60
CA ILE A 107 -7.20 -3.09 8.54
C ILE A 107 -7.69 -1.69 8.88
N SER A 108 -8.10 -1.45 10.11
CA SER A 108 -8.59 -0.15 10.56
C SER A 108 -7.51 0.94 10.50
N ALA A 109 -6.28 0.64 10.92
CA ALA A 109 -5.14 1.55 10.81
C ALA A 109 -4.83 1.90 9.35
N MET A 110 -4.82 0.91 8.45
CA MET A 110 -4.55 1.14 7.03
C MET A 110 -5.70 1.86 6.32
N LYS A 111 -6.95 1.58 6.67
CA LYS A 111 -8.11 2.36 6.19
C LYS A 111 -8.02 3.82 6.64
N HIS A 112 -7.59 4.08 7.87
CA HIS A 112 -7.40 5.43 8.37
C HIS A 112 -6.27 6.13 7.61
N THR A 113 -5.12 5.47 7.42
CA THR A 113 -4.01 5.96 6.62
C THR A 113 -4.47 6.30 5.20
N ALA A 114 -5.12 5.36 4.52
CA ALA A 114 -5.65 5.58 3.17
C ALA A 114 -6.58 6.79 3.08
N ARG A 115 -7.44 6.99 4.07
CA ARG A 115 -8.32 8.16 4.13
C ARG A 115 -7.55 9.47 4.24
N ARG A 116 -6.42 9.50 4.97
CA ARG A 116 -5.60 10.69 5.17
C ARG A 116 -4.77 11.07 3.95
N ILE A 117 -4.34 10.07 3.18
CA ILE A 117 -3.51 10.28 1.98
C ILE A 117 -4.26 10.07 0.66
N LYS A 118 -5.59 9.96 0.68
CA LYS A 118 -6.41 9.65 -0.50
C LYS A 118 -6.30 10.67 -1.63
N ASP A 119 -5.93 11.90 -1.33
CA ASP A 119 -5.76 12.99 -2.28
C ASP A 119 -4.30 13.15 -2.74
N CYS A 120 -3.39 12.29 -2.29
CA CYS A 120 -2.02 12.23 -2.77
C CYS A 120 -1.94 11.37 -4.03
N GLN A 121 -1.81 12.01 -5.20
CA GLN A 121 -1.82 11.32 -6.49
C GLN A 121 -0.61 10.40 -6.67
N ALA A 122 0.50 10.66 -5.98
CA ALA A 122 1.67 9.78 -6.00
C ALA A 122 1.38 8.40 -5.39
N VAL A 123 0.37 8.27 -4.50
CA VAL A 123 0.05 7.00 -3.86
C VAL A 123 -0.79 6.15 -4.79
N VAL A 124 -0.26 5.01 -5.18
CA VAL A 124 -0.90 4.10 -6.16
C VAL A 124 -1.43 2.82 -5.54
N GLY A 125 -1.08 2.51 -4.30
CA GLY A 125 -1.60 1.30 -3.66
C GLY A 125 -0.97 0.96 -2.32
N PHE A 126 -1.35 -0.22 -1.85
CA PHE A 126 -0.91 -0.80 -0.58
C PHE A 126 -0.42 -2.22 -0.78
N GLU A 127 0.62 -2.58 -0.06
CA GLU A 127 1.01 -3.97 0.06
C GLU A 127 0.07 -4.68 1.05
N ILE A 128 -0.25 -5.92 0.75
CA ILE A 128 -1.02 -6.79 1.65
C ILE A 128 -0.07 -7.24 2.76
N PRO A 129 -0.44 -7.11 4.04
CA PRO A 129 0.41 -7.55 5.13
C PRO A 129 0.84 -9.01 4.96
N VAL A 130 2.14 -9.28 5.06
CA VAL A 130 2.69 -10.62 4.87
C VAL A 130 2.04 -11.65 5.82
N GLN A 131 1.66 -11.23 7.02
CA GLN A 131 0.99 -12.06 8.01
C GLN A 131 -0.37 -12.57 7.51
N PHE A 132 -1.09 -11.77 6.70
CA PHE A 132 -2.35 -12.18 6.10
C PHE A 132 -2.12 -13.25 5.04
N LEU A 133 -1.12 -13.05 4.19
CA LEU A 133 -0.73 -14.03 3.19
C LEU A 133 -0.26 -15.34 3.83
N GLU A 134 0.45 -15.26 4.95
CA GLU A 134 0.90 -16.44 5.68
C GLU A 134 -0.24 -17.21 6.32
N LYS A 135 -1.21 -16.50 6.90
CA LYS A 135 -2.40 -17.11 7.48
C LYS A 135 -3.23 -17.83 6.42
N ASP A 136 -3.35 -17.25 5.24
CA ASP A 136 -4.18 -17.79 4.14
C ASP A 136 -3.48 -18.88 3.31
N LYS A 137 -2.18 -19.14 3.51
CA LYS A 137 -1.42 -20.15 2.73
C LYS A 137 -1.99 -21.56 2.79
N SER A 138 -2.73 -21.91 3.82
CA SER A 138 -3.33 -23.24 4.00
C SER A 138 -4.69 -23.41 3.35
N SER A 139 -5.29 -22.31 2.87
CA SER A 139 -6.61 -22.29 2.23
C SER A 139 -6.51 -21.57 0.89
N ALA A 140 -7.29 -22.00 -0.10
CA ALA A 140 -7.49 -21.21 -1.29
C ALA A 140 -8.01 -19.82 -0.88
N LEU A 141 -7.57 -18.77 -1.57
CA LEU A 141 -8.10 -17.42 -1.34
C LEU A 141 -9.61 -17.45 -1.60
N ASP A 142 -10.37 -17.38 -0.54
CA ASP A 142 -11.82 -17.31 -0.57
C ASP A 142 -12.29 -16.01 0.09
N GLU A 143 -13.58 -15.74 0.05
CA GLU A 143 -14.18 -14.53 0.64
C GLU A 143 -13.98 -14.41 2.16
N ASN A 144 -13.56 -15.49 2.84
CA ASN A 144 -13.29 -15.54 4.27
C ASN A 144 -11.80 -15.37 4.59
N SER A 145 -10.93 -15.27 3.58
CA SER A 145 -9.50 -15.08 3.80
C SER A 145 -9.20 -13.68 4.36
N TRP A 146 -8.17 -13.56 5.18
CA TRP A 146 -7.75 -12.27 5.72
C TRP A 146 -7.24 -11.33 4.62
N THR A 147 -6.59 -11.87 3.62
CA THR A 147 -6.18 -11.14 2.41
C THR A 147 -7.39 -10.53 1.72
N MET A 148 -8.44 -11.32 1.47
CA MET A 148 -9.66 -10.83 0.84
C MET A 148 -10.39 -9.82 1.72
N TRP A 149 -10.42 -10.03 3.04
CA TRP A 149 -10.97 -9.06 3.97
C TRP A 149 -10.24 -7.72 3.89
N PHE A 150 -8.89 -7.71 3.96
CA PHE A 150 -8.10 -6.50 3.79
C PHE A 150 -8.43 -5.78 2.48
N VAL A 151 -8.37 -6.49 1.35
CA VAL A 151 -8.61 -5.90 0.03
C VAL A 151 -10.04 -5.35 -0.08
N SER A 152 -11.05 -6.09 0.39
CA SER A 152 -12.44 -5.66 0.31
C SER A 152 -12.70 -4.39 1.13
N GLU A 153 -12.18 -4.33 2.36
CA GLU A 153 -12.33 -3.18 3.24
C GLU A 153 -11.61 -1.93 2.73
N MET A 154 -10.41 -2.10 2.17
CA MET A 154 -9.65 -1.01 1.58
C MET A 154 -10.29 -0.52 0.28
N SER A 155 -10.69 -1.41 -0.62
CA SER A 155 -11.26 -1.07 -1.93
C SER A 155 -12.67 -0.49 -1.85
N ALA A 156 -13.41 -0.74 -0.77
CA ALA A 156 -14.76 -0.20 -0.59
C ALA A 156 -14.83 1.33 -0.73
N LYS A 157 -13.76 2.04 -0.37
CA LYS A 157 -13.67 3.51 -0.46
C LYS A 157 -12.52 4.03 -1.34
N HIS A 158 -11.58 3.15 -1.69
CA HIS A 158 -10.33 3.51 -2.37
C HIS A 158 -10.10 2.61 -3.59
N GLN A 159 -11.06 2.58 -4.52
CA GLN A 159 -11.05 1.72 -5.72
C GLN A 159 -9.90 2.02 -6.70
N HIS A 160 -9.24 3.16 -6.55
CA HIS A 160 -8.11 3.57 -7.40
C HIS A 160 -6.77 2.96 -6.98
N TYR A 161 -6.70 2.35 -5.79
CA TYR A 161 -5.48 1.71 -5.31
C TYR A 161 -5.31 0.30 -5.87
N LEU A 162 -4.07 -0.04 -6.14
CA LEU A 162 -3.62 -1.42 -6.38
C LEU A 162 -3.23 -2.07 -5.05
N TYR A 163 -3.35 -3.38 -4.99
CA TYR A 163 -2.93 -4.17 -3.83
C TYR A 163 -1.85 -5.15 -4.26
N PHE A 164 -0.73 -5.15 -3.54
CA PHE A 164 0.47 -5.88 -3.89
C PHE A 164 0.75 -6.94 -2.84
N ALA A 165 1.32 -8.08 -3.25
CA ALA A 165 1.92 -9.04 -2.34
C ALA A 165 3.44 -8.96 -2.47
N GLU A 166 4.17 -9.17 -1.38
CA GLU A 166 5.65 -9.11 -1.36
C GLU A 166 6.30 -9.92 -2.49
N LYS A 167 5.71 -11.06 -2.82
CA LYS A 167 6.17 -11.93 -3.92
C LYS A 167 5.86 -11.40 -5.33
N THR A 168 5.00 -10.40 -5.47
CA THR A 168 4.72 -9.81 -6.79
C THR A 168 5.92 -9.08 -7.37
N TRP A 169 6.88 -8.73 -6.53
CA TRP A 169 8.10 -8.04 -6.95
C TRP A 169 9.23 -8.99 -7.34
N SER A 170 9.12 -10.31 -7.03
CA SER A 170 10.19 -11.29 -7.20
C SER A 170 9.82 -12.52 -8.03
N ASP A 171 8.55 -12.78 -8.29
CA ASP A 171 8.09 -14.00 -8.96
C ASP A 171 7.09 -13.69 -10.09
N GLU A 172 7.37 -14.19 -11.28
CA GLU A 172 6.53 -14.06 -12.49
C GLU A 172 5.09 -14.64 -12.33
N ASN A 173 4.80 -15.32 -11.22
CA ASN A 173 3.53 -15.99 -10.95
C ASN A 173 2.73 -15.42 -9.78
N ALA A 174 3.17 -14.34 -9.15
CA ALA A 174 2.46 -13.78 -8.02
C ALA A 174 1.45 -12.74 -8.48
N MET A 175 0.29 -13.20 -8.95
CA MET A 175 -0.84 -12.34 -9.24
C MET A 175 -1.67 -12.09 -7.99
N LEU A 176 -1.58 -10.89 -7.43
CA LEU A 176 -2.65 -10.26 -6.68
C LEU A 176 -2.76 -8.79 -7.10
N ALA A 177 -2.74 -8.56 -8.37
CA ALA A 177 -3.10 -7.26 -8.91
C ALA A 177 -4.57 -7.33 -9.31
N LYS A 178 -5.41 -6.69 -8.53
CA LYS A 178 -6.81 -6.48 -8.81
C LYS A 178 -7.74 -7.63 -8.45
N VAL A 179 -8.17 -7.63 -7.21
CA VAL A 179 -9.55 -8.01 -6.93
C VAL A 179 -10.42 -6.83 -7.38
N SER A 180 -10.94 -6.92 -8.56
CA SER A 180 -11.97 -6.01 -9.07
C SER A 180 -13.31 -6.38 -8.50
#